data_c618e67a896bf9507cfeb14c440ead6c
#
_entry.id   c618e67a896bf9507cfeb14c440ead6c
#
_cell.length_a   1.000
_cell.length_b   1.000
_cell.length_c   1.000
_cell.angle_alpha   90.00
_cell.angle_beta   90.00
_cell.angle_gamma   90.00
#
_symmetry.space_group_name_H-M   'P 1'
#
loop_
_entity.id
_entity.type
_entity.pdbx_description
1 polymer ?
#
loop_
_entity_poly.entity_id
_entity_poly.type
_entity_poly.pdbx_seq_one_letter_code
_entity_poly.pdbx_strand_id
1 'polypeptide(L)'
;GVYDREIEQLFDRYRGELIGIKLRVNTGVIKGMGEKPLLRALELAERCHTRLVIHSSETAIPFGRLCDLLRKDDILTHMYNKRNDSILLGPDGKVRPEAWEARKRGVLFDVGHAQGHCDVSVAKAAIEQGFLPDMIGTDACEEGAFREHLMFSMPFILSKMLSLGLSLTDAISATTEKPAKWIGMENQIGCLSVGSFADVAIFDLKDKDFIYRDRGGAFYTGHQLL
;
A
#
# COMPACT_ATOMS: atom_id res chain seq x y z
N GLY A 1 20.16 -15.36 -7.69
CA GLY A 1 19.54 -16.25 -6.76
C GLY A 1 19.16 -15.52 -5.49
N VAL A 2 18.20 -16.06 -4.80
CA VAL A 2 17.84 -15.56 -3.47
C VAL A 2 18.81 -16.21 -2.49
N TYR A 3 19.51 -15.44 -1.71
CA TYR A 3 20.46 -15.89 -0.70
C TYR A 3 19.73 -16.08 0.62
N ASP A 4 18.98 -17.18 0.78
CA ASP A 4 18.12 -17.43 1.95
C ASP A 4 18.90 -17.38 3.27
N ARG A 5 20.07 -18.03 3.33
CA ARG A 5 20.90 -18.06 4.53
C ARG A 5 21.36 -16.67 4.96
N GLU A 6 21.75 -15.86 3.99
CA GLU A 6 22.17 -14.47 4.25
C GLU A 6 21.01 -13.63 4.78
N ILE A 7 19.80 -13.83 4.24
CA ILE A 7 18.60 -13.14 4.73
C ILE A 7 18.26 -13.61 6.15
N GLU A 8 18.26 -14.93 6.42
CA GLU A 8 18.05 -15.47 7.76
C GLU A 8 19.07 -14.90 8.77
N GLN A 9 20.36 -14.84 8.40
CA GLN A 9 21.40 -14.24 9.23
C GLN A 9 21.17 -12.75 9.49
N LEU A 10 20.64 -12.01 8.51
CA LEU A 10 20.27 -10.61 8.71
C LEU A 10 19.12 -10.47 9.71
N PHE A 11 18.07 -11.29 9.62
CA PHE A 11 16.98 -11.28 10.59
C PHE A 11 17.43 -11.67 11.99
N ASP A 12 18.35 -12.62 12.13
CA ASP A 12 18.94 -12.97 13.41
C ASP A 12 19.81 -11.82 13.98
N ARG A 13 20.62 -11.20 13.13
CA ARG A 13 21.53 -10.11 13.54
C ARG A 13 20.78 -8.83 13.92
N TYR A 14 19.74 -8.50 13.17
CA TYR A 14 18.96 -7.27 13.34
C TYR A 14 17.56 -7.57 13.88
N ARG A 15 17.51 -8.48 14.85
CA ARG A 15 16.25 -8.90 15.47
C ARG A 15 15.54 -7.71 16.12
N GLY A 16 14.28 -7.48 15.71
CA GLY A 16 13.47 -6.35 16.16
C GLY A 16 13.63 -5.07 15.33
N GLU A 17 14.60 -5.01 14.41
CA GLU A 17 14.76 -3.90 13.47
C GLU A 17 14.19 -4.23 12.09
N LEU A 18 14.39 -5.48 11.61
CA LEU A 18 13.80 -5.95 10.36
C LEU A 18 12.38 -6.45 10.62
N ILE A 19 11.41 -5.81 9.97
CA ILE A 19 9.98 -6.03 10.21
C ILE A 19 9.26 -6.80 9.09
N GLY A 20 9.92 -7.06 7.97
CA GLY A 20 9.31 -7.76 6.84
C GLY A 20 10.26 -7.94 5.66
N ILE A 21 9.80 -8.72 4.70
CA ILE A 21 10.47 -8.94 3.41
C ILE A 21 9.64 -8.27 2.32
N LYS A 22 10.26 -7.44 1.49
CA LYS A 22 9.62 -6.88 0.28
C LYS A 22 9.95 -7.71 -0.94
N LEU A 23 8.93 -8.15 -1.67
CA LEU A 23 9.07 -8.85 -2.94
C LEU A 23 8.37 -8.10 -4.08
N ARG A 24 9.02 -8.00 -5.22
CA ARG A 24 8.42 -7.53 -6.47
C ARG A 24 8.11 -8.72 -7.36
N VAL A 25 6.82 -8.87 -7.71
CA VAL A 25 6.33 -9.96 -8.57
C VAL A 25 5.89 -9.48 -9.96
N ASN A 26 6.32 -8.29 -10.36
CA ASN A 26 6.04 -7.78 -11.70
C ASN A 26 6.80 -8.57 -12.77
N THR A 27 6.18 -8.75 -13.93
CA THR A 27 6.66 -9.58 -15.03
C THR A 27 8.11 -9.26 -15.44
N GLY A 28 8.47 -7.98 -15.46
CA GLY A 28 9.83 -7.53 -15.80
C GLY A 28 10.91 -7.99 -14.82
N VAL A 29 10.54 -8.24 -13.55
CA VAL A 29 11.48 -8.72 -12.51
C VAL A 29 11.52 -10.24 -12.47
N ILE A 30 10.36 -10.90 -12.43
CA ILE A 30 10.32 -12.36 -12.28
C ILE A 30 10.59 -13.14 -13.58
N LYS A 31 10.61 -12.47 -14.74
CA LYS A 31 11.08 -12.99 -16.05
C LYS A 31 10.63 -14.43 -16.35
N GLY A 32 9.33 -14.70 -16.24
CA GLY A 32 8.77 -16.02 -16.58
C GLY A 32 8.92 -17.10 -15.48
N MET A 33 9.44 -16.77 -14.30
CA MET A 33 9.49 -17.71 -13.17
C MET A 33 8.13 -18.04 -12.55
N GLY A 34 7.05 -17.38 -13.00
CA GLY A 34 5.72 -17.58 -12.48
C GLY A 34 5.61 -17.23 -10.99
N GLU A 35 4.97 -18.08 -10.21
CA GLU A 35 4.77 -17.87 -8.76
C GLU A 35 5.94 -18.35 -7.89
N LYS A 36 6.96 -19.01 -8.46
CA LYS A 36 8.08 -19.58 -7.69
C LYS A 36 8.77 -18.58 -6.75
N PRO A 37 9.06 -17.31 -7.18
CA PRO A 37 9.66 -16.34 -6.28
C PRO A 37 8.76 -15.98 -5.08
N LEU A 38 7.44 -15.95 -5.28
CA LEU A 38 6.48 -15.69 -4.22
C LEU A 38 6.42 -16.84 -3.22
N LEU A 39 6.31 -18.08 -3.69
CA LEU A 39 6.32 -19.26 -2.82
C LEU A 39 7.59 -19.33 -1.98
N ARG A 40 8.76 -19.08 -2.60
CA ARG A 40 10.03 -19.07 -1.88
C ARG A 40 10.11 -17.93 -0.85
N ALA A 41 9.59 -16.74 -1.17
CA ALA A 41 9.57 -15.65 -0.22
C ALA A 41 8.61 -15.91 0.96
N LEU A 42 7.50 -16.61 0.74
CA LEU A 42 6.59 -17.06 1.79
C LEU A 42 7.29 -18.05 2.75
N GLU A 43 7.95 -19.07 2.21
CA GLU A 43 8.74 -20.04 3.00
C GLU A 43 9.83 -19.32 3.82
N LEU A 44 10.55 -18.38 3.22
CA LEU A 44 11.59 -17.61 3.89
C LEU A 44 11.02 -16.71 4.98
N ALA A 45 9.90 -16.02 4.71
CA ALA A 45 9.23 -15.19 5.69
C ALA A 45 8.71 -16.00 6.89
N GLU A 46 8.27 -17.23 6.64
CA GLU A 46 7.86 -18.17 7.70
C GLU A 46 9.04 -18.58 8.59
N ARG A 47 10.17 -18.96 7.99
CA ARG A 47 11.41 -19.28 8.73
C ARG A 47 11.98 -18.09 9.52
N CYS A 48 11.87 -16.88 8.97
CA CYS A 48 12.27 -15.65 9.65
C CYS A 48 11.21 -15.10 10.62
N HIS A 49 10.07 -15.78 10.79
CA HIS A 49 8.93 -15.33 11.61
C HIS A 49 8.50 -13.91 11.27
N THR A 50 8.46 -13.57 9.99
CA THR A 50 8.19 -12.22 9.50
C THR A 50 7.09 -12.18 8.44
N ARG A 51 6.75 -10.99 7.99
CA ARG A 51 5.67 -10.68 7.06
C ARG A 51 6.20 -10.39 5.67
N LEU A 52 5.32 -10.48 4.66
CA LEU A 52 5.64 -10.08 3.29
C LEU A 52 4.94 -8.79 2.91
N VAL A 53 5.62 -7.96 2.12
CA VAL A 53 5.03 -6.86 1.36
C VAL A 53 5.21 -7.15 -0.12
N ILE A 54 4.11 -7.31 -0.84
CA ILE A 54 4.12 -7.69 -2.26
C ILE A 54 3.84 -6.49 -3.14
N HIS A 55 4.79 -6.17 -4.03
CA HIS A 55 4.55 -5.25 -5.14
C HIS A 55 3.79 -5.97 -6.25
N SER A 56 2.53 -5.64 -6.41
CA SER A 56 1.57 -6.39 -7.22
C SER A 56 1.28 -5.80 -8.60
N SER A 57 1.85 -4.66 -8.95
CA SER A 57 1.61 -4.07 -10.27
C SER A 57 2.29 -4.85 -11.39
N GLU A 58 1.60 -5.02 -12.52
CA GLU A 58 2.11 -5.70 -13.73
C GLU A 58 2.56 -7.15 -13.47
N THR A 59 1.92 -7.86 -12.57
CA THR A 59 2.24 -9.27 -12.31
C THR A 59 1.57 -10.21 -13.30
N ALA A 60 2.26 -11.31 -13.62
CA ALA A 60 1.69 -12.43 -14.36
C ALA A 60 0.95 -13.43 -13.45
N ILE A 61 1.07 -13.29 -12.14
CA ILE A 61 0.38 -14.15 -11.18
C ILE A 61 -1.09 -13.68 -11.11
N PRO A 62 -2.08 -14.57 -11.35
CA PRO A 62 -3.48 -14.20 -11.25
C PRO A 62 -3.82 -13.61 -9.87
N PHE A 63 -4.64 -12.56 -9.84
CA PHE A 63 -4.94 -11.83 -8.60
C PHE A 63 -5.53 -12.74 -7.51
N GLY A 64 -6.48 -13.62 -7.86
CA GLY A 64 -7.03 -14.59 -6.92
C GLY A 64 -5.92 -15.46 -6.30
N ARG A 65 -4.98 -15.92 -7.13
CA ARG A 65 -3.85 -16.73 -6.65
C ARG A 65 -2.92 -15.95 -5.71
N LEU A 66 -2.67 -14.65 -5.99
CA LEU A 66 -1.96 -13.78 -5.05
C LEU A 66 -2.69 -13.70 -3.71
N CYS A 67 -3.99 -13.42 -3.77
CA CYS A 67 -4.82 -13.34 -2.58
C CYS A 67 -4.80 -14.64 -1.76
N ASP A 68 -4.91 -15.80 -2.42
CA ASP A 68 -4.94 -17.11 -1.75
C ASP A 68 -3.63 -17.44 -1.02
N LEU A 69 -2.51 -17.02 -1.58
CA LEU A 69 -1.18 -17.29 -1.04
C LEU A 69 -0.81 -16.37 0.14
N LEU A 70 -1.34 -15.15 0.19
CA LEU A 70 -1.01 -14.19 1.24
C LEU A 70 -1.63 -14.57 2.57
N ARG A 71 -0.84 -14.39 3.63
CA ARG A 71 -1.17 -14.74 5.00
C ARG A 71 -1.70 -13.52 5.75
N LYS A 72 -2.21 -13.73 6.95
CA LYS A 72 -2.52 -12.64 7.89
C LYS A 72 -1.29 -11.75 8.08
N ASP A 73 -1.50 -10.45 8.08
CA ASP A 73 -0.50 -9.39 8.22
C ASP A 73 0.48 -9.24 7.03
N ASP A 74 0.37 -10.06 5.97
CA ASP A 74 1.05 -9.75 4.71
C ASP A 74 0.35 -8.57 4.01
N ILE A 75 1.11 -7.74 3.28
CA ILE A 75 0.59 -6.54 2.60
C ILE A 75 0.65 -6.72 1.09
N LEU A 76 -0.47 -6.44 0.43
CA LEU A 76 -0.53 -6.23 -1.01
C LEU A 76 -0.47 -4.71 -1.26
N THR A 77 0.69 -4.20 -1.68
CA THR A 77 0.87 -2.78 -1.98
C THR A 77 0.53 -2.44 -3.43
N HIS A 78 0.24 -1.17 -3.68
CA HIS A 78 -0.21 -0.63 -4.96
C HIS A 78 -1.61 -1.13 -5.35
N MET A 79 -2.50 -1.23 -4.38
CA MET A 79 -3.85 -1.76 -4.57
C MET A 79 -4.67 -1.03 -5.64
N TYR A 80 -4.42 0.26 -5.84
CA TYR A 80 -5.15 1.10 -6.81
C TYR A 80 -4.47 1.21 -8.17
N ASN A 81 -3.48 0.36 -8.47
CA ASN A 81 -2.87 0.40 -9.79
C ASN A 81 -3.81 -0.11 -10.88
N LYS A 82 -3.61 0.44 -12.09
CA LYS A 82 -4.34 0.07 -13.32
C LYS A 82 -3.36 -0.05 -14.48
N ARG A 83 -2.25 -0.73 -14.28
CA ARG A 83 -1.36 -1.08 -15.40
C ARG A 83 -1.90 -2.31 -16.11
N ASN A 84 -2.29 -2.12 -17.38
CA ASN A 84 -3.02 -3.05 -18.23
C ASN A 84 -4.46 -3.23 -17.73
N ASP A 85 -4.70 -4.00 -16.66
CA ASP A 85 -5.99 -4.13 -15.99
C ASP A 85 -5.83 -3.84 -14.49
N SER A 86 -6.92 -3.35 -13.86
CA SER A 86 -6.92 -3.25 -12.40
C SER A 86 -6.85 -4.65 -11.80
N ILE A 87 -5.92 -4.84 -10.89
CA ILE A 87 -5.88 -6.10 -10.14
C ILE A 87 -7.02 -6.19 -9.12
N LEU A 88 -7.43 -5.06 -8.57
CA LEU A 88 -8.44 -4.97 -7.51
C LEU A 88 -9.87 -5.07 -8.05
N LEU A 89 -10.15 -4.40 -9.18
CA LEU A 89 -11.48 -4.39 -9.78
C LEU A 89 -11.64 -5.46 -10.85
N GLY A 90 -12.80 -6.09 -10.87
CA GLY A 90 -13.23 -6.95 -11.96
C GLY A 90 -13.64 -6.16 -13.22
N PRO A 91 -13.95 -6.87 -14.32
CA PRO A 91 -14.44 -6.25 -15.56
C PRO A 91 -15.76 -5.48 -15.38
N ASP A 92 -16.52 -5.83 -14.35
CA ASP A 92 -17.79 -5.18 -13.97
C ASP A 92 -17.58 -3.92 -13.10
N GLY A 93 -16.35 -3.53 -12.86
CA GLY A 93 -15.97 -2.39 -12.00
C GLY A 93 -16.14 -2.64 -10.50
N LYS A 94 -16.46 -3.87 -10.10
CA LYS A 94 -16.59 -4.23 -8.68
C LYS A 94 -15.27 -4.72 -8.12
N VAL A 95 -15.08 -4.46 -6.81
CA VAL A 95 -13.98 -5.06 -6.06
C VAL A 95 -14.12 -6.59 -6.11
N ARG A 96 -13.06 -7.25 -6.54
CA ARG A 96 -13.05 -8.71 -6.72
C ARG A 96 -13.35 -9.43 -5.40
N PRO A 97 -14.15 -10.49 -5.43
CA PRO A 97 -14.44 -11.28 -4.23
C PRO A 97 -13.18 -11.78 -3.51
N GLU A 98 -12.15 -12.13 -4.26
CA GLU A 98 -10.86 -12.61 -3.71
C GLU A 98 -10.18 -11.56 -2.82
N ALA A 99 -10.33 -10.27 -3.12
CA ALA A 99 -9.81 -9.20 -2.27
C ALA A 99 -10.54 -9.14 -0.92
N TRP A 100 -11.87 -9.27 -0.94
CA TRP A 100 -12.68 -9.32 0.27
C TRP A 100 -12.34 -10.53 1.15
N GLU A 101 -12.19 -11.70 0.53
CA GLU A 101 -11.85 -12.92 1.25
C GLU A 101 -10.41 -12.86 1.83
N ALA A 102 -9.46 -12.31 1.08
CA ALA A 102 -8.10 -12.06 1.58
C ALA A 102 -8.12 -11.11 2.79
N ARG A 103 -8.89 -10.01 2.71
CA ARG A 103 -9.05 -9.07 3.82
C ARG A 103 -9.65 -9.74 5.06
N LYS A 104 -10.68 -10.59 4.92
CA LYS A 104 -11.25 -11.36 6.04
C LYS A 104 -10.23 -12.27 6.73
N ARG A 105 -9.26 -12.80 5.97
CA ARG A 105 -8.15 -13.57 6.52
C ARG A 105 -7.06 -12.74 7.17
N GLY A 106 -7.13 -11.41 7.05
CA GLY A 106 -6.19 -10.45 7.64
C GLY A 106 -5.05 -10.01 6.70
N VAL A 107 -5.18 -10.24 5.40
CA VAL A 107 -4.30 -9.60 4.40
C VAL A 107 -4.60 -8.11 4.36
N LEU A 108 -3.56 -7.29 4.36
CA LEU A 108 -3.65 -5.83 4.35
C LEU A 108 -3.42 -5.28 2.94
N PHE A 109 -4.05 -4.15 2.66
CA PHE A 109 -3.99 -3.49 1.37
C PHE A 109 -3.46 -2.08 1.52
N ASP A 110 -2.35 -1.77 0.83
CA ASP A 110 -1.67 -0.48 0.89
C ASP A 110 -1.76 0.26 -0.44
N VAL A 111 -1.94 1.57 -0.36
CA VAL A 111 -1.98 2.44 -1.54
C VAL A 111 -0.63 2.45 -2.26
N GLY A 112 0.48 2.64 -1.51
CA GLY A 112 1.81 2.72 -2.11
C GLY A 112 1.80 3.62 -3.35
N HIS A 113 1.46 4.92 -3.16
CA HIS A 113 1.00 5.81 -4.24
C HIS A 113 1.99 5.91 -5.41
N ALA A 114 3.28 6.14 -5.11
CA ALA A 114 4.34 6.39 -6.11
C ALA A 114 3.88 7.31 -7.25
N GLN A 115 4.65 7.37 -8.31
CA GLN A 115 4.24 8.12 -9.51
C GLN A 115 3.26 7.36 -10.41
N GLY A 116 3.15 6.05 -10.25
CA GLY A 116 2.48 5.20 -11.24
C GLY A 116 1.57 4.12 -10.69
N HIS A 117 1.24 4.12 -9.40
CA HIS A 117 0.52 3.02 -8.79
C HIS A 117 -0.84 3.39 -8.17
N CYS A 118 -1.29 4.63 -8.38
CA CYS A 118 -2.61 5.07 -7.97
C CYS A 118 -3.39 5.61 -9.16
N ASP A 119 -4.37 4.86 -9.61
CA ASP A 119 -5.36 5.26 -10.62
C ASP A 119 -6.60 5.79 -9.90
N VAL A 120 -7.05 6.99 -10.28
CA VAL A 120 -8.16 7.68 -9.61
C VAL A 120 -9.47 6.92 -9.78
N SER A 121 -9.71 6.33 -10.96
CA SER A 121 -10.95 5.58 -11.22
C SER A 121 -11.04 4.33 -10.35
N VAL A 122 -9.93 3.63 -10.16
CA VAL A 122 -9.85 2.43 -9.33
C VAL A 122 -10.01 2.79 -7.84
N ALA A 123 -9.29 3.82 -7.38
CA ALA A 123 -9.36 4.28 -5.99
C ALA A 123 -10.79 4.70 -5.63
N LYS A 124 -11.41 5.54 -6.47
CA LYS A 124 -12.78 6.01 -6.26
C LYS A 124 -13.77 4.85 -6.20
N ALA A 125 -13.76 3.96 -7.18
CA ALA A 125 -14.67 2.83 -7.23
C ALA A 125 -14.49 1.87 -6.03
N ALA A 126 -13.27 1.67 -5.55
CA ALA A 126 -13.01 0.84 -4.37
C ALA A 126 -13.53 1.51 -3.08
N ILE A 127 -13.27 2.80 -2.89
CA ILE A 127 -13.73 3.57 -1.73
C ILE A 127 -15.25 3.62 -1.69
N GLU A 128 -15.92 3.89 -2.81
CA GLU A 128 -17.38 3.90 -2.92
C GLU A 128 -18.03 2.55 -2.56
N GLN A 129 -17.31 1.45 -2.79
CA GLN A 129 -17.74 0.11 -2.40
C GLN A 129 -17.36 -0.27 -0.96
N GLY A 130 -16.73 0.62 -0.21
CA GLY A 130 -16.29 0.37 1.17
C GLY A 130 -14.99 -0.44 1.28
N PHE A 131 -14.29 -0.67 0.16
CA PHE A 131 -12.97 -1.32 0.20
C PHE A 131 -11.87 -0.27 0.41
N LEU A 132 -11.76 0.19 1.65
CA LEU A 132 -10.84 1.24 2.06
C LEU A 132 -9.41 0.70 2.19
N PRO A 133 -8.37 1.53 2.04
CA PRO A 133 -6.99 1.12 2.27
C PRO A 133 -6.74 0.87 3.76
N ASP A 134 -5.95 -0.15 4.05
CA ASP A 134 -5.44 -0.38 5.40
C ASP A 134 -4.27 0.56 5.70
N MET A 135 -3.46 0.86 4.67
CA MET A 135 -2.33 1.77 4.78
C MET A 135 -2.25 2.71 3.57
N ILE A 136 -1.70 3.90 3.79
CA ILE A 136 -1.42 4.88 2.75
C ILE A 136 0.06 5.24 2.83
N GLY A 137 0.88 4.63 1.97
CA GLY A 137 2.28 4.96 1.79
C GLY A 137 2.49 5.89 0.60
N THR A 138 3.49 6.77 0.67
CA THR A 138 3.85 7.63 -0.46
C THR A 138 4.56 6.85 -1.56
N ASP A 139 5.36 5.86 -1.19
CA ASP A 139 6.34 5.21 -2.09
C ASP A 139 7.11 6.27 -2.91
N ALA A 140 7.58 7.32 -2.19
CA ALA A 140 8.21 8.48 -2.79
C ALA A 140 9.49 8.10 -3.50
N CYS A 141 9.61 8.55 -4.74
CA CYS A 141 10.82 8.46 -5.53
C CYS A 141 11.09 9.80 -6.19
N GLU A 142 12.33 10.04 -6.56
CA GLU A 142 12.77 11.30 -7.16
C GLU A 142 11.90 11.70 -8.35
N GLU A 143 11.67 10.79 -9.28
CA GLU A 143 10.84 11.04 -10.46
C GLU A 143 9.39 11.42 -10.13
N GLY A 144 8.82 10.84 -9.06
CA GLY A 144 7.44 11.11 -8.65
C GLY A 144 7.30 12.39 -7.86
N ALA A 145 8.27 12.70 -6.99
CA ALA A 145 8.24 13.86 -6.10
C ALA A 145 8.28 15.19 -6.87
N PHE A 146 8.95 15.23 -8.02
CA PHE A 146 9.07 16.43 -8.85
C PHE A 146 8.04 16.54 -9.99
N ARG A 147 7.13 15.56 -10.10
CA ARG A 147 6.04 15.66 -11.08
C ARG A 147 4.90 16.50 -10.51
N GLU A 148 4.66 17.62 -11.16
CA GLU A 148 3.62 18.57 -10.78
C GLU A 148 2.23 17.89 -10.67
N HIS A 149 1.52 18.23 -9.61
CA HIS A 149 0.16 17.73 -9.30
C HIS A 149 0.02 16.20 -9.12
N LEU A 150 1.10 15.47 -9.05
CA LEU A 150 1.03 14.01 -8.90
C LEU A 150 1.20 13.55 -7.46
N MET A 151 2.36 13.87 -6.86
CA MET A 151 2.73 13.37 -5.54
C MET A 151 3.80 14.28 -4.93
N PHE A 152 3.41 15.30 -4.18
CA PHE A 152 4.37 16.21 -3.55
C PHE A 152 4.77 15.75 -2.14
N SER A 153 3.78 15.28 -1.38
CA SER A 153 3.93 14.99 0.04
C SER A 153 2.80 14.09 0.53
N MET A 154 2.92 13.58 1.75
CA MET A 154 1.84 12.83 2.39
C MET A 154 0.55 13.68 2.52
N PRO A 155 0.56 14.94 2.99
CA PRO A 155 -0.66 15.76 3.04
C PRO A 155 -1.37 15.90 1.69
N PHE A 156 -0.60 16.05 0.61
CA PHE A 156 -1.17 16.12 -0.74
C PHE A 156 -1.85 14.81 -1.15
N ILE A 157 -1.23 13.66 -0.85
CA ILE A 157 -1.83 12.35 -1.11
C ILE A 157 -3.10 12.16 -0.27
N LEU A 158 -3.10 12.57 1.00
CA LEU A 158 -4.29 12.53 1.85
C LEU A 158 -5.40 13.41 1.26
N SER A 159 -5.08 14.62 0.81
CA SER A 159 -6.06 15.51 0.14
C SER A 159 -6.68 14.84 -1.09
N LYS A 160 -5.89 14.11 -1.89
CA LYS A 160 -6.41 13.31 -3.00
C LYS A 160 -7.38 12.22 -2.50
N MET A 161 -7.02 11.48 -1.46
CA MET A 161 -7.89 10.41 -0.92
C MET A 161 -9.19 10.97 -0.35
N LEU A 162 -9.15 12.12 0.34
CA LEU A 162 -10.35 12.83 0.80
C LEU A 162 -11.27 13.19 -0.38
N SER A 163 -10.69 13.70 -1.48
CA SER A 163 -11.44 14.05 -2.70
C SER A 163 -12.08 12.83 -3.38
N LEU A 164 -11.60 11.63 -3.09
CA LEU A 164 -12.15 10.37 -3.59
C LEU A 164 -13.20 9.75 -2.64
N GLY A 165 -13.48 10.42 -1.53
CA GLY A 165 -14.51 10.00 -0.58
C GLY A 165 -13.99 9.27 0.66
N LEU A 166 -12.67 9.16 0.85
CA LEU A 166 -12.12 8.64 2.10
C LEU A 166 -12.37 9.66 3.22
N SER A 167 -12.80 9.21 4.40
CA SER A 167 -12.97 10.11 5.53
C SER A 167 -11.62 10.59 6.08
N LEU A 168 -11.58 11.78 6.68
CA LEU A 168 -10.37 12.30 7.34
C LEU A 168 -9.84 11.33 8.40
N THR A 169 -10.75 10.76 9.20
CA THR A 169 -10.39 9.78 10.23
C THR A 169 -9.73 8.54 9.64
N ASP A 170 -10.31 7.97 8.57
CA ASP A 170 -9.73 6.79 7.92
C ASP A 170 -8.39 7.12 7.27
N ALA A 171 -8.26 8.29 6.65
CA ALA A 171 -7.02 8.75 6.03
C ALA A 171 -5.90 8.89 7.07
N ILE A 172 -6.16 9.52 8.20
CA ILE A 172 -5.21 9.68 9.31
C ILE A 172 -4.87 8.32 9.91
N SER A 173 -5.86 7.49 10.23
CA SER A 173 -5.61 6.15 10.79
C SER A 173 -4.77 5.28 9.86
N ALA A 174 -4.99 5.34 8.53
CA ALA A 174 -4.21 4.60 7.55
C ALA A 174 -2.76 5.08 7.38
N THR A 175 -2.42 6.26 7.91
CA THR A 175 -1.05 6.81 7.85
C THR A 175 -0.34 6.84 9.21
N THR A 176 -1.05 6.54 10.31
CA THR A 176 -0.53 6.65 11.68
C THR A 176 -0.75 5.38 12.48
N GLU A 177 -1.95 5.17 13.00
CA GLU A 177 -2.30 4.07 13.91
C GLU A 177 -2.12 2.68 13.27
N LYS A 178 -2.67 2.47 12.08
CA LYS A 178 -2.62 1.16 11.43
C LYS A 178 -1.20 0.72 11.06
N PRO A 179 -0.36 1.55 10.42
CA PRO A 179 1.04 1.19 10.21
C PRO A 179 1.83 1.02 11.51
N ALA A 180 1.59 1.85 12.54
CA ALA A 180 2.22 1.68 13.85
C ALA A 180 1.88 0.31 14.47
N LYS A 181 0.62 -0.08 14.43
CA LYS A 181 0.16 -1.40 14.88
C LYS A 181 0.80 -2.53 14.08
N TRP A 182 0.91 -2.37 12.76
CA TRP A 182 1.51 -3.40 11.91
C TRP A 182 2.98 -3.64 12.25
N ILE A 183 3.74 -2.60 12.60
CA ILE A 183 5.14 -2.75 13.03
C ILE A 183 5.30 -3.08 14.52
N GLY A 184 4.20 -3.12 15.30
CA GLY A 184 4.23 -3.42 16.74
C GLY A 184 4.67 -2.25 17.61
N MET A 185 4.46 -1.02 17.14
CA MET A 185 4.85 0.22 17.84
C MET A 185 3.66 1.11 18.22
N GLU A 186 2.44 0.58 18.24
CA GLU A 186 1.20 1.34 18.46
C GLU A 186 1.13 2.10 19.79
N ASN A 187 1.95 1.70 20.76
CA ASN A 187 2.06 2.40 22.05
C ASN A 187 3.17 3.48 22.08
N GLN A 188 3.92 3.62 20.98
CA GLN A 188 5.06 4.53 20.88
C GLN A 188 4.86 5.59 19.82
N ILE A 189 4.27 5.24 18.68
CA ILE A 189 4.03 6.12 17.54
C ILE A 189 2.61 5.94 17.00
N GLY A 190 2.17 6.85 16.13
CA GLY A 190 0.84 6.79 15.52
C GLY A 190 -0.31 7.08 16.48
N CYS A 191 -0.03 7.55 17.67
CA CYS A 191 -1.00 7.95 18.70
C CYS A 191 -0.50 9.19 19.44
N LEU A 192 -1.43 9.85 20.17
CA LEU A 192 -1.13 11.02 21.02
C LEU A 192 -1.25 10.67 22.51
N SER A 193 -0.99 9.43 22.86
CA SER A 193 -1.07 8.95 24.23
C SER A 193 0.09 9.49 25.08
N VAL A 194 -0.13 9.71 26.37
CA VAL A 194 0.93 10.11 27.30
C VAL A 194 1.99 9.02 27.35
N GLY A 195 3.26 9.39 27.12
CA GLY A 195 4.39 8.47 27.07
C GLY A 195 4.77 8.01 25.65
N SER A 196 4.00 8.35 24.63
CA SER A 196 4.38 8.14 23.22
C SER A 196 5.45 9.15 22.79
N PHE A 197 6.14 8.86 21.69
CA PHE A 197 7.04 9.83 21.08
C PHE A 197 6.28 11.08 20.65
N ALA A 198 6.90 12.24 20.81
CA ALA A 198 6.31 13.54 20.50
C ALA A 198 6.41 13.89 18.99
N ASP A 199 6.16 12.91 18.13
CA ASP A 199 6.11 13.09 16.67
C ASP A 199 4.72 13.62 16.29
N VAL A 200 4.54 14.94 16.37
CA VAL A 200 3.25 15.60 16.15
C VAL A 200 3.29 16.42 14.86
N ALA A 201 2.35 16.16 13.97
CA ALA A 201 2.09 17.00 12.82
C ALA A 201 0.76 17.75 13.00
N ILE A 202 0.77 19.04 12.69
CA ILE A 202 -0.41 19.91 12.76
C ILE A 202 -0.76 20.31 11.33
N PHE A 203 -2.01 20.10 10.96
CA PHE A 203 -2.53 20.43 9.63
C PHE A 203 -3.72 21.36 9.72
N ASP A 204 -3.83 22.21 8.71
CA ASP A 204 -5.03 22.97 8.42
C ASP A 204 -5.81 22.25 7.30
N LEU A 205 -7.05 21.85 7.55
CA LEU A 205 -7.93 21.38 6.49
C LEU A 205 -8.66 22.58 5.89
N LYS A 206 -8.29 22.95 4.67
CA LYS A 206 -8.83 24.13 3.98
C LYS A 206 -9.82 23.72 2.90
N ASP A 207 -10.98 24.35 2.91
CA ASP A 207 -11.91 24.33 1.77
C ASP A 207 -11.32 25.18 0.65
N LYS A 208 -10.50 24.51 -0.16
CA LYS A 208 -9.79 25.14 -1.26
C LYS A 208 -9.66 24.17 -2.41
N ASP A 209 -9.99 24.65 -3.60
CA ASP A 209 -9.79 23.89 -4.82
C ASP A 209 -8.29 23.69 -5.09
N PHE A 210 -7.94 22.47 -5.44
CA PHE A 210 -6.62 22.11 -5.88
C PHE A 210 -6.69 21.11 -7.03
N ILE A 211 -5.67 21.13 -7.88
CA ILE A 211 -5.58 20.23 -9.02
C ILE A 211 -4.65 19.08 -8.65
N TYR A 212 -5.08 17.87 -8.97
CA TYR A 212 -4.24 16.70 -8.91
C TYR A 212 -4.40 15.86 -10.18
N ARG A 213 -3.42 15.01 -10.43
CA ARG A 213 -3.44 14.11 -11.59
C ARG A 213 -3.23 12.67 -11.15
N ASP A 214 -3.70 11.76 -11.97
CA ASP A 214 -3.40 10.36 -11.84
C ASP A 214 -2.18 9.96 -12.69
N ARG A 215 -1.87 8.67 -12.65
CA ARG A 215 -0.85 8.06 -13.46
C ARG A 215 -1.08 8.24 -14.98
N GLY A 216 -2.33 8.15 -15.44
CA GLY A 216 -2.72 8.29 -16.85
C GLY A 216 -2.53 9.71 -17.40
N GLY A 217 -2.27 10.67 -16.52
CA GLY A 217 -2.10 12.07 -16.85
C GLY A 217 -3.40 12.88 -16.87
N ALA A 218 -4.53 12.26 -16.54
CA ALA A 218 -5.79 12.97 -16.37
C ALA A 218 -5.72 13.90 -15.15
N PHE A 219 -6.33 15.09 -15.27
CA PHE A 219 -6.41 16.06 -14.20
C PHE A 219 -7.78 16.00 -13.52
N TYR A 220 -7.78 16.19 -12.22
CA TYR A 220 -8.94 16.18 -11.35
C TYR A 220 -8.89 17.39 -10.41
N THR A 221 -10.05 17.80 -9.92
CA THR A 221 -10.16 18.87 -8.92
C THR A 221 -10.59 18.26 -7.59
N GLY A 222 -9.85 18.58 -6.54
CA GLY A 222 -10.24 18.33 -5.16
C GLY A 222 -10.65 19.65 -4.50
N HIS A 223 -11.42 19.56 -3.42
CA HIS A 223 -11.98 20.72 -2.73
C HIS A 223 -11.49 20.87 -1.29
N GLN A 224 -10.80 19.86 -0.76
CA GLN A 224 -10.24 19.87 0.59
C GLN A 224 -8.73 19.63 0.54
N LEU A 225 -7.97 20.62 0.97
CA LEU A 225 -6.51 20.58 0.99
C LEU A 225 -6.00 20.55 2.44
N LEU A 226 -5.20 19.53 2.76
CA LEU A 226 -4.42 19.42 4.00
C LEU A 226 -3.10 20.16 3.90
#